data_c343aae2ed75be1bdbbb7ee9d7b826eb
#
_entry.id   c343aae2ed75be1bdbbb7ee9d7b826eb
#
_cell.length_a   1.000
_cell.length_b   1.000
_cell.length_c   1.000
_cell.angle_alpha   90.00
_cell.angle_beta   90.00
_cell.angle_gamma   90.00
#
_symmetry.space_group_name_H-M   'P 1'
#
loop_
_entity.id
_entity.type
_entity.pdbx_description
1 polymer ?
#
loop_
_entity_poly.entity_id
_entity_poly.type
_entity_poly.pdbx_seq_one_letter_code
_entity_poly.pdbx_strand_id
1 'polypeptide(L)'
;MGFFSKDIKTMDDLFVHALRDIYYAENQILQALPDMAKKSNDPQLKQAFQSHFAETKKQVGRLEQVFRLHGHEPTGVDCPAIDGLIEEADDVAGEVDDASVLDAALIAAAQAVEHYEMTRYGSLIAWAKQLGRNGCADLLQKNLEEEKAADKKLTALAESRVNQRAA
;
A
#
# COMPACT_ATOMS: atom_id res chain seq x y z
N MET A 1 -20.84 -20.49 21.06
CA MET A 1 -20.82 -19.03 21.23
C MET A 1 -19.36 -18.63 21.41
N GLY A 2 -18.71 -18.14 20.36
CA GLY A 2 -17.34 -17.65 20.48
C GLY A 2 -17.37 -16.34 21.26
N PHE A 3 -16.69 -16.30 22.38
CA PHE A 3 -16.37 -15.04 23.05
C PHE A 3 -15.44 -14.27 22.13
N PHE A 4 -15.96 -13.28 21.39
CA PHE A 4 -15.12 -12.28 20.76
C PHE A 4 -14.51 -11.45 21.90
N SER A 5 -13.26 -11.74 22.25
CA SER A 5 -12.50 -10.86 23.11
C SER A 5 -12.33 -9.53 22.38
N LYS A 6 -12.75 -8.44 23.00
CA LYS A 6 -12.48 -7.09 22.49
C LYS A 6 -11.04 -6.77 22.89
N ASP A 7 -10.10 -7.10 22.02
CA ASP A 7 -8.67 -6.98 22.32
C ASP A 7 -8.15 -5.54 22.15
N ILE A 8 -8.83 -4.72 21.32
CA ILE A 8 -8.53 -3.29 21.15
C ILE A 8 -9.32 -2.49 22.18
N LYS A 9 -8.67 -1.99 23.23
CA LYS A 9 -9.28 -1.26 24.34
C LYS A 9 -8.74 0.16 24.49
N THR A 10 -7.56 0.42 23.98
CA THR A 10 -6.85 1.69 24.10
C THR A 10 -6.45 2.21 22.72
N MET A 11 -6.03 3.48 22.65
CA MET A 11 -5.43 4.05 21.44
C MET A 11 -4.12 3.33 21.08
N ASP A 12 -3.37 2.88 22.06
CA ASP A 12 -2.14 2.11 21.87
C ASP A 12 -2.42 0.75 21.22
N ASP A 13 -3.44 0.03 21.70
CA ASP A 13 -3.88 -1.23 21.08
C ASP A 13 -4.32 -1.02 19.62
N LEU A 14 -5.05 0.08 19.36
CA LEU A 14 -5.52 0.41 18.01
C LEU A 14 -4.33 0.77 17.09
N PHE A 15 -3.35 1.50 17.59
CA PHE A 15 -2.12 1.82 16.87
C PHE A 15 -1.34 0.56 16.50
N VAL A 16 -1.13 -0.34 17.46
CA VAL A 16 -0.44 -1.63 17.22
C VAL A 16 -1.21 -2.50 16.22
N HIS A 17 -2.54 -2.57 16.34
CA HIS A 17 -3.36 -3.32 15.39
C HIS A 17 -3.22 -2.78 13.96
N ALA A 18 -3.37 -1.47 13.79
CA ALA A 18 -3.25 -0.84 12.48
C ALA A 18 -1.82 -0.89 11.91
N LEU A 19 -0.80 -0.88 12.79
CA LEU A 19 0.59 -1.08 12.38
C LEU A 19 0.82 -2.50 11.84
N ARG A 20 0.21 -3.51 12.45
CA ARG A 20 0.23 -4.90 11.96
C ARG A 20 -0.53 -5.06 10.64
N ASP A 21 -1.65 -4.36 10.51
CA ASP A 21 -2.48 -4.32 9.31
C ASP A 21 -1.69 -3.78 8.11
N ILE A 22 -1.08 -2.59 8.24
CA ILE A 22 -0.28 -2.01 7.15
C ILE A 22 1.01 -2.80 6.87
N TYR A 23 1.64 -3.39 7.89
CA TYR A 23 2.81 -4.25 7.69
C TYR A 23 2.49 -5.50 6.87
N TYR A 24 1.33 -6.11 7.12
CA TYR A 24 0.82 -7.20 6.30
C TYR A 24 0.57 -6.71 4.86
N ALA A 25 -0.15 -5.58 4.72
CA ALA A 25 -0.49 -5.01 3.41
C ALA A 25 0.75 -4.75 2.55
N GLU A 26 1.78 -4.09 3.09
CA GLU A 26 3.04 -3.83 2.40
C GLU A 26 3.73 -5.12 1.91
N ASN A 27 3.68 -6.18 2.71
CA ASN A 27 4.24 -7.47 2.32
C ASN A 27 3.42 -8.14 1.19
N GLN A 28 2.09 -7.97 1.15
CA GLN A 28 1.26 -8.44 0.04
C GLN A 28 1.53 -7.63 -1.24
N ILE A 29 1.66 -6.31 -1.11
CA ILE A 29 2.01 -5.42 -2.23
C ILE A 29 3.38 -5.81 -2.83
N LEU A 30 4.38 -6.09 -1.99
CA LEU A 30 5.69 -6.59 -2.45
C LEU A 30 5.58 -7.86 -3.29
N GLN A 31 4.62 -8.74 -2.99
CA GLN A 31 4.40 -9.96 -3.76
C GLN A 31 3.66 -9.68 -5.08
N ALA A 32 2.74 -8.71 -5.10
CA ALA A 32 1.93 -8.37 -6.27
C ALA A 32 2.68 -7.53 -7.32
N LEU A 33 3.53 -6.58 -6.90
CA LEU A 33 4.20 -5.61 -7.78
C LEU A 33 5.03 -6.23 -8.93
N PRO A 34 5.77 -7.33 -8.74
CA PRO A 34 6.50 -7.97 -9.85
C PRO A 34 5.58 -8.48 -10.96
N ASP A 35 4.41 -9.00 -10.61
CA ASP A 35 3.43 -9.49 -11.58
C ASP A 35 2.74 -8.32 -12.31
N MET A 36 2.38 -7.26 -11.60
CA MET A 36 1.88 -6.02 -12.21
C MET A 36 2.89 -5.44 -13.22
N ALA A 37 4.17 -5.38 -12.86
CA ALA A 37 5.23 -4.95 -13.76
C ALA A 37 5.36 -5.85 -15.00
N LYS A 38 5.17 -7.17 -14.84
CA LYS A 38 5.19 -8.13 -15.95
C LYS A 38 3.99 -7.97 -16.87
N LYS A 39 2.80 -7.76 -16.32
CA LYS A 39 1.55 -7.56 -17.07
C LYS A 39 1.53 -6.22 -17.82
N SER A 40 2.28 -5.22 -17.37
CA SER A 40 2.34 -3.88 -18.00
C SER A 40 2.96 -3.93 -19.40
N ASN A 41 2.31 -3.29 -20.36
CA ASN A 41 2.78 -3.12 -21.73
C ASN A 41 3.51 -1.79 -21.94
N ASP A 42 3.06 -0.71 -21.27
CA ASP A 42 3.73 0.58 -21.32
C ASP A 42 5.06 0.54 -20.55
N PRO A 43 6.21 0.87 -21.20
CA PRO A 43 7.51 0.80 -20.55
C PRO A 43 7.67 1.71 -19.33
N GLN A 44 7.00 2.87 -19.32
CA GLN A 44 7.06 3.81 -18.20
C GLN A 44 6.23 3.32 -17.03
N LEU A 45 5.08 2.68 -17.28
CA LEU A 45 4.28 2.03 -16.25
C LEU A 45 5.04 0.86 -15.62
N LYS A 46 5.64 0.01 -16.46
CA LYS A 46 6.51 -1.08 -15.98
C LYS A 46 7.62 -0.57 -15.09
N GLN A 47 8.32 0.49 -15.50
CA GLN A 47 9.37 1.14 -14.71
C GLN A 47 8.82 1.72 -13.40
N ALA A 48 7.59 2.26 -13.41
CA ALA A 48 6.95 2.80 -12.21
C ALA A 48 6.75 1.69 -11.17
N PHE A 49 6.19 0.53 -11.55
CA PHE A 49 6.00 -0.60 -10.65
C PHE A 49 7.32 -1.19 -10.14
N GLN A 50 8.36 -1.26 -10.98
CA GLN A 50 9.68 -1.70 -10.56
C GLN A 50 10.33 -0.76 -9.55
N SER A 51 10.16 0.56 -9.74
CA SER A 51 10.64 1.56 -8.78
C SER A 51 9.89 1.48 -7.47
N HIS A 52 8.56 1.34 -7.54
CA HIS A 52 7.71 1.22 -6.37
C HIS A 52 8.03 -0.04 -5.55
N PHE A 53 8.31 -1.16 -6.20
CA PHE A 53 8.80 -2.37 -5.51
C PHE A 53 10.06 -2.10 -4.66
N ALA A 54 11.00 -1.31 -5.17
CA ALA A 54 12.21 -0.95 -4.43
C ALA A 54 11.95 0.02 -3.27
N GLU A 55 10.92 0.88 -3.42
CA GLU A 55 10.46 1.81 -2.38
C GLU A 55 9.72 1.04 -1.28
N THR A 56 8.78 0.16 -1.62
CA THR A 56 8.02 -0.70 -0.68
C THR A 56 8.94 -1.55 0.21
N LYS A 57 10.04 -2.06 -0.34
CA LYS A 57 11.06 -2.73 0.49
C LYS A 57 11.63 -1.84 1.60
N LYS A 58 11.85 -0.56 1.33
CA LYS A 58 12.34 0.39 2.33
C LYS A 58 11.24 0.74 3.32
N GLN A 59 10.00 0.82 2.86
CA GLN A 59 8.82 1.07 3.69
C GLN A 59 8.62 -0.05 4.71
N VAL A 60 8.67 -1.31 4.28
CA VAL A 60 8.67 -2.47 5.19
C VAL A 60 9.77 -2.35 6.24
N GLY A 61 11.01 -2.02 5.84
CA GLY A 61 12.11 -1.82 6.78
C GLY A 61 11.88 -0.67 7.76
N ARG A 62 11.19 0.40 7.37
CA ARG A 62 10.79 1.49 8.28
C ARG A 62 9.69 1.05 9.23
N LEU A 63 8.72 0.27 8.78
CA LEU A 63 7.69 -0.31 9.64
C LEU A 63 8.30 -1.21 10.72
N GLU A 64 9.28 -2.03 10.37
CA GLU A 64 10.03 -2.83 11.35
C GLU A 64 10.75 -1.95 12.39
N GLN A 65 11.29 -0.79 11.98
CA GLN A 65 11.86 0.18 12.91
C GLN A 65 10.78 0.78 13.82
N VAL A 66 9.59 1.10 13.29
CA VAL A 66 8.45 1.59 14.08
C VAL A 66 8.04 0.55 15.13
N PHE A 67 7.93 -0.73 14.77
CA PHE A 67 7.65 -1.80 15.73
C PHE A 67 8.67 -1.82 16.86
N ARG A 68 9.98 -1.82 16.54
CA ARG A 68 11.05 -1.83 17.54
C ARG A 68 11.00 -0.59 18.46
N LEU A 69 10.78 0.61 17.88
CA LEU A 69 10.65 1.85 18.66
C LEU A 69 9.42 1.83 19.57
N HIS A 70 8.37 1.12 19.16
CA HIS A 70 7.15 0.97 19.95
C HIS A 70 7.22 -0.19 20.96
N GLY A 71 8.30 -0.98 20.93
CA GLY A 71 8.53 -2.10 21.86
C GLY A 71 7.79 -3.39 21.47
N HIS A 72 7.50 -3.58 20.20
CA HIS A 72 6.84 -4.76 19.65
C HIS A 72 7.69 -5.46 18.59
N GLU A 73 7.49 -6.77 18.43
CA GLU A 73 8.04 -7.52 17.32
C GLU A 73 7.26 -7.25 16.03
N PRO A 74 7.95 -7.14 14.88
CA PRO A 74 7.29 -6.99 13.58
C PRO A 74 6.45 -8.22 13.23
N THR A 75 5.13 -8.08 13.28
CA THR A 75 4.18 -9.13 12.94
C THR A 75 3.00 -8.53 12.19
N GLY A 76 2.53 -9.22 11.14
CA GLY A 76 1.32 -8.85 10.42
C GLY A 76 0.05 -9.40 11.09
N VAL A 77 -1.07 -8.90 10.62
CA VAL A 77 -2.41 -9.43 10.85
C VAL A 77 -3.13 -9.43 9.51
N ASP A 78 -3.91 -10.47 9.22
CA ASP A 78 -4.67 -10.55 7.97
C ASP A 78 -5.49 -9.28 7.74
N CYS A 79 -5.36 -8.70 6.55
CA CYS A 79 -6.03 -7.48 6.15
C CYS A 79 -6.95 -7.74 4.95
N PRO A 80 -8.24 -8.00 5.19
CA PRO A 80 -9.20 -8.26 4.12
C PRO A 80 -9.32 -7.11 3.11
N ALA A 81 -8.98 -5.89 3.50
CA ALA A 81 -9.03 -4.73 2.61
C ALA A 81 -7.97 -4.83 1.51
N ILE A 82 -6.71 -5.07 1.86
CA ILE A 82 -5.65 -5.19 0.85
C ILE A 82 -5.80 -6.48 0.04
N ASP A 83 -6.19 -7.57 0.68
CA ASP A 83 -6.44 -8.83 -0.02
C ASP A 83 -7.53 -8.65 -1.09
N GLY A 84 -8.64 -7.97 -0.75
CA GLY A 84 -9.72 -7.66 -1.69
C GLY A 84 -9.30 -6.72 -2.82
N LEU A 85 -8.45 -5.72 -2.55
CA LEU A 85 -7.93 -4.82 -3.59
C LEU A 85 -7.01 -5.56 -4.58
N ILE A 86 -6.19 -6.47 -4.09
CA ILE A 86 -5.31 -7.29 -4.95
C ILE A 86 -6.14 -8.30 -5.76
N GLU A 87 -7.11 -8.96 -5.14
CA GLU A 87 -8.02 -9.89 -5.81
C GLU A 87 -8.79 -9.19 -6.93
N GLU A 88 -9.38 -8.02 -6.68
CA GLU A 88 -10.07 -7.21 -7.69
C GLU A 88 -9.13 -6.82 -8.84
N ALA A 89 -7.89 -6.44 -8.53
CA ALA A 89 -6.89 -6.10 -9.54
C ALA A 89 -6.58 -7.27 -10.48
N ASP A 90 -6.44 -8.48 -9.91
CA ASP A 90 -6.19 -9.70 -10.68
C ASP A 90 -7.40 -10.12 -11.51
N ASP A 91 -8.61 -10.04 -10.96
CA ASP A 91 -9.85 -10.36 -11.64
C ASP A 91 -10.06 -9.44 -12.85
N VAL A 92 -9.98 -8.12 -12.66
CA VAL A 92 -10.13 -7.14 -13.75
C VAL A 92 -9.04 -7.32 -14.79
N ALA A 93 -7.78 -7.52 -14.39
CA ALA A 93 -6.69 -7.77 -15.33
C ALA A 93 -6.87 -9.07 -16.13
N GLY A 94 -7.55 -10.06 -15.57
CA GLY A 94 -7.90 -11.32 -16.24
C GLY A 94 -9.02 -11.19 -17.27
N GLU A 95 -9.88 -10.17 -17.16
CA GLU A 95 -11.00 -9.92 -18.07
C GLU A 95 -10.64 -8.99 -19.25
N VAL A 96 -9.53 -8.25 -19.16
CA VAL A 96 -9.12 -7.27 -20.18
C VAL A 96 -8.27 -7.95 -21.26
N ASP A 97 -8.74 -7.87 -22.52
CA ASP A 97 -8.06 -8.45 -23.68
C ASP A 97 -7.08 -7.47 -24.36
N ASP A 98 -7.43 -6.18 -24.44
CA ASP A 98 -6.57 -5.16 -25.06
C ASP A 98 -5.45 -4.70 -24.14
N ALA A 99 -4.22 -4.70 -24.67
CA ALA A 99 -3.02 -4.37 -23.90
C ALA A 99 -2.99 -2.92 -23.38
N SER A 100 -3.55 -1.95 -24.12
CA SER A 100 -3.59 -0.55 -23.69
C SER A 100 -4.67 -0.34 -22.63
N VAL A 101 -5.79 -1.03 -22.75
CA VAL A 101 -6.86 -1.04 -21.73
C VAL A 101 -6.37 -1.71 -20.45
N LEU A 102 -5.58 -2.78 -20.57
CA LEU A 102 -4.96 -3.43 -19.42
C LEU A 102 -4.04 -2.48 -18.64
N ASP A 103 -3.20 -1.70 -19.32
CA ASP A 103 -2.33 -0.71 -18.65
C ASP A 103 -3.16 0.33 -17.86
N ALA A 104 -4.30 0.80 -18.43
CA ALA A 104 -5.21 1.70 -17.73
C ALA A 104 -5.85 1.05 -16.50
N ALA A 105 -6.27 -0.22 -16.60
CA ALA A 105 -6.83 -0.99 -15.50
C ALA A 105 -5.80 -1.19 -14.37
N LEU A 106 -4.55 -1.53 -14.72
CA LEU A 106 -3.46 -1.69 -13.74
C LEU A 106 -3.15 -0.39 -12.99
N ILE A 107 -3.18 0.77 -13.67
CA ILE A 107 -3.04 2.07 -12.99
C ILE A 107 -4.17 2.30 -12.00
N ALA A 108 -5.42 2.07 -12.41
CA ALA A 108 -6.57 2.29 -11.55
C ALA A 108 -6.52 1.41 -10.29
N ALA A 109 -6.16 0.14 -10.45
CA ALA A 109 -5.99 -0.80 -9.34
C ALA A 109 -4.85 -0.37 -8.40
N ALA A 110 -3.70 0.02 -8.94
CA ALA A 110 -2.58 0.52 -8.15
C ALA A 110 -2.97 1.76 -7.35
N GLN A 111 -3.65 2.74 -7.96
CA GLN A 111 -4.10 3.94 -7.25
C GLN A 111 -5.10 3.63 -6.12
N ALA A 112 -5.94 2.62 -6.25
CA ALA A 112 -6.80 2.18 -5.15
C ALA A 112 -5.97 1.69 -3.95
N VAL A 113 -4.88 0.96 -4.21
CA VAL A 113 -3.91 0.53 -3.18
C VAL A 113 -3.21 1.74 -2.55
N GLU A 114 -2.67 2.67 -3.36
CA GLU A 114 -2.00 3.89 -2.85
C GLU A 114 -2.92 4.69 -1.92
N HIS A 115 -4.19 4.87 -2.29
CA HIS A 115 -5.17 5.59 -1.45
C HIS A 115 -5.50 4.85 -0.16
N TYR A 116 -5.56 3.52 -0.19
CA TYR A 116 -5.66 2.72 1.02
C TYR A 116 -4.47 2.98 1.95
N GLU A 117 -3.24 2.90 1.43
CA GLU A 117 -2.00 3.11 2.20
C GLU A 117 -1.91 4.53 2.75
N MET A 118 -2.21 5.55 1.94
CA MET A 118 -2.25 6.95 2.39
C MET A 118 -3.20 7.15 3.57
N THR A 119 -4.38 6.53 3.54
CA THR A 119 -5.33 6.57 4.65
C THR A 119 -4.77 5.91 5.92
N ARG A 120 -4.16 4.74 5.79
CA ARG A 120 -3.57 4.00 6.92
C ARG A 120 -2.39 4.75 7.53
N TYR A 121 -1.45 5.22 6.71
CA TYR A 121 -0.32 6.01 7.20
C TYR A 121 -0.76 7.32 7.85
N GLY A 122 -1.72 8.02 7.26
CA GLY A 122 -2.27 9.26 7.84
C GLY A 122 -2.83 9.05 9.23
N SER A 123 -3.62 8.00 9.44
CA SER A 123 -4.19 7.64 10.74
C SER A 123 -3.10 7.25 11.74
N LEU A 124 -2.16 6.38 11.34
CA LEU A 124 -1.04 5.95 12.20
C LEU A 124 -0.16 7.12 12.66
N ILE A 125 0.14 8.07 11.77
CA ILE A 125 0.90 9.27 12.10
C ILE A 125 0.18 10.11 13.16
N ALA A 126 -1.13 10.33 12.98
CA ALA A 126 -1.94 11.10 13.93
C ALA A 126 -1.96 10.43 15.31
N TRP A 127 -2.15 9.11 15.35
CA TRP A 127 -2.17 8.36 16.62
C TRP A 127 -0.78 8.27 17.27
N ALA A 128 0.29 8.08 16.49
CA ALA A 128 1.66 8.12 17.01
C ALA A 128 1.99 9.45 17.71
N LYS A 129 1.59 10.58 17.10
CA LYS A 129 1.75 11.91 17.70
C LYS A 129 0.93 12.06 18.99
N GLN A 130 -0.31 11.58 18.99
CA GLN A 130 -1.17 11.60 20.18
C GLN A 130 -0.61 10.77 21.34
N LEU A 131 0.06 9.66 21.01
CA LEU A 131 0.75 8.78 21.97
C LEU A 131 2.15 9.29 22.37
N GLY A 132 2.59 10.45 21.86
CA GLY A 132 3.94 10.98 22.12
C GLY A 132 5.06 10.20 21.42
N ARG A 133 4.75 9.39 20.39
CA ARG A 133 5.68 8.54 19.66
C ARG A 133 6.21 9.27 18.40
N ASN A 134 6.83 10.42 18.57
CA ASN A 134 7.27 11.27 17.47
C ASN A 134 8.23 10.56 16.50
N GLY A 135 9.17 9.75 17.01
CA GLY A 135 10.08 8.97 16.17
C GLY A 135 9.36 7.96 15.25
N CYS A 136 8.25 7.35 15.74
CA CYS A 136 7.39 6.52 14.91
C CYS A 136 6.69 7.37 13.83
N ALA A 137 6.13 8.52 14.24
CA ALA A 137 5.45 9.42 13.30
C ALA A 137 6.37 9.90 12.17
N ASP A 138 7.64 10.20 12.46
CA ASP A 138 8.62 10.65 11.46
C ASP A 138 8.96 9.57 10.42
N LEU A 139 9.03 8.30 10.84
CA LEU A 139 9.25 7.19 9.92
C LEU A 139 8.03 6.92 9.04
N LEU A 140 6.84 6.91 9.63
CA LEU A 140 5.57 6.72 8.93
C LEU A 140 5.29 7.87 7.95
N GLN A 141 5.70 9.10 8.28
CA GLN A 141 5.56 10.26 7.39
C GLN A 141 6.35 10.08 6.08
N LYS A 142 7.54 9.46 6.15
CA LYS A 142 8.34 9.18 4.94
C LYS A 142 7.62 8.20 4.01
N ASN A 143 7.00 7.15 4.56
CA ASN A 143 6.21 6.22 3.79
C ASN A 143 5.03 6.95 3.13
N LEU A 144 4.25 7.72 3.90
CA LEU A 144 3.13 8.50 3.36
C LEU A 144 3.52 9.43 2.20
N GLU A 145 4.69 10.05 2.27
CA GLU A 145 5.16 10.94 1.20
C GLU A 145 5.54 10.17 -0.07
N GLU A 146 6.10 8.97 0.08
CA GLU A 146 6.42 8.09 -1.04
C GLU A 146 5.12 7.59 -1.72
N GLU A 147 4.06 7.19 -0.96
CA GLU A 147 2.77 6.78 -1.54
C GLU A 147 2.08 7.92 -2.29
N LYS A 148 2.09 9.13 -1.73
CA LYS A 148 1.57 10.31 -2.43
C LYS A 148 2.34 10.60 -3.73
N ALA A 149 3.64 10.36 -3.76
CA ALA A 149 4.44 10.55 -4.95
C ALA A 149 4.17 9.46 -6.00
N ALA A 150 3.96 8.22 -5.56
CA ALA A 150 3.58 7.10 -6.43
C ALA A 150 2.21 7.34 -7.08
N ASP A 151 1.18 7.70 -6.30
CA ASP A 151 -0.16 8.03 -6.80
C ASP A 151 -0.11 9.17 -7.83
N LYS A 152 0.60 10.26 -7.52
CA LYS A 152 0.78 11.37 -8.45
C LYS A 152 1.47 10.97 -9.76
N LYS A 153 2.46 10.08 -9.69
CA LYS A 153 3.16 9.55 -10.86
C LYS A 153 2.24 8.69 -11.72
N LEU A 154 1.42 7.84 -11.10
CA LEU A 154 0.42 7.02 -11.79
C LEU A 154 -0.63 7.90 -12.48
N THR A 155 -1.14 8.94 -11.80
CA THR A 155 -2.04 9.93 -12.41
C THR A 155 -1.42 10.58 -13.65
N ALA A 156 -0.17 11.03 -13.55
CA ALA A 156 0.52 11.66 -14.67
C ALA A 156 0.71 10.69 -15.87
N LEU A 157 1.00 9.42 -15.62
CA LEU A 157 1.09 8.39 -16.67
C LEU A 157 -0.28 8.11 -17.31
N ALA A 158 -1.33 8.02 -16.51
CA ALA A 158 -2.70 7.79 -17.00
C ALA A 158 -3.13 8.92 -17.95
N GLU A 159 -3.08 10.17 -17.47
CA GLU A 159 -3.60 11.34 -18.19
C GLU A 159 -2.77 11.72 -19.44
N SER A 160 -1.45 11.65 -19.35
CA SER A 160 -0.58 12.09 -20.45
C SER A 160 -0.40 11.04 -21.54
N ARG A 161 -0.70 9.77 -21.29
CA ARG A 161 -0.28 8.71 -22.19
C ARG A 161 -1.20 7.48 -22.24
N VAL A 162 -1.41 6.81 -21.09
CA VAL A 162 -2.02 5.48 -21.08
C VAL A 162 -3.49 5.55 -21.48
N ASN A 163 -4.27 6.43 -20.88
CA ASN A 163 -5.70 6.57 -21.18
C ASN A 163 -5.95 7.00 -22.64
N GLN A 164 -5.06 7.81 -23.22
CA GLN A 164 -5.15 8.22 -24.63
C GLN A 164 -4.94 7.07 -25.60
N ARG A 165 -4.17 6.05 -25.22
CA ARG A 165 -3.94 4.86 -26.03
C ARG A 165 -5.03 3.82 -25.88
N ALA A 166 -5.69 3.81 -24.71
CA ALA A 166 -6.80 2.92 -24.39
C ALA A 166 -8.14 3.36 -25.02
N ALA A 167 -8.29 4.66 -25.36
CA ALA A 167 -9.48 5.24 -25.96
C ALA A 167 -9.54 5.04 -27.48
#